data_44d474f9b12297f45424a454e327673a
#
_entry.id   44d474f9b12297f45424a454e327673a
#
_cell.length_a   1.000
_cell.length_b   1.000
_cell.length_c   1.000
_cell.angle_alpha   90.00
_cell.angle_beta   90.00
_cell.angle_gamma   90.00
#
_symmetry.space_group_name_H-M   'P 1'
#
loop_
_entity.id
_entity.type
_entity.pdbx_description
1 polymer ?
#
loop_
_entity_poly.entity_id
_entity_poly.type
_entity_poly.pdbx_seq_one_letter_code
_entity_poly.pdbx_strand_id
1 'polypeptide(L)'
;MESKKKAIQEDEGDDLGLGSLEDQKEKLTERFFDACKNGSVELVIKYLGNEILDPLEPDSNGWSALQWAVVNNHPEVVKILYPKIKELEAIAEKQKKDKKDEQNYAHELNEFDEAFKKPLNPADNGKYTPLHWSAYKGYDIISSILIKMGCNPLEVDSYGDNALHQAAAGNHYDTFKLFMGLGIDLDYKNSRSHKAIDLTTNKKIEDLINKALKTREFSLCHRMFDFDNKRYLCSIKEDIICKNCSRIDYYFPTEEAEEKDIRDCRCKECQDEIIKAENDLQNAIDSNNLEQLVTQFNESKKYKIDLHLKKLATLNEDRLRREKYIRELLDSVKVVEDHKTILKKVDELDKKLKNAEENNVKLDPNLIQRAAVEKKRLLAEKDLRCLLSNIDITMASEENLKILTELVDIADQNKVAEEYVAKGKDLKEKYTLNLDAKNIMQKFRDYPIREYPEVEVVDPKKKSK
;
A
#
# COMPACT_ATOMS: atom_id res chain seq x y z
N MET A 1 -20.56 -4.35 -7.41
CA MET A 1 -20.32 -2.89 -7.25
C MET A 1 -21.59 -2.04 -7.46
N GLU A 2 -22.51 -2.42 -8.33
CA GLU A 2 -23.79 -1.67 -8.53
C GLU A 2 -24.79 -1.78 -7.37
N SER A 3 -24.82 -2.91 -6.67
CA SER A 3 -25.67 -3.09 -5.48
C SER A 3 -25.22 -2.27 -4.27
N LYS A 4 -23.91 -1.95 -4.14
CA LYS A 4 -23.40 -1.04 -3.09
C LYS A 4 -23.67 0.45 -3.37
N LYS A 5 -23.77 0.83 -4.64
CA LYS A 5 -24.14 2.22 -5.01
C LYS A 5 -25.62 2.53 -4.79
N LYS A 6 -26.50 1.53 -4.84
CA LYS A 6 -27.95 1.74 -4.59
C LYS A 6 -28.26 1.99 -3.11
N ALA A 7 -27.51 1.37 -2.19
CA ALA A 7 -27.71 1.58 -0.75
C ALA A 7 -27.26 2.98 -0.26
N ILE A 8 -26.37 3.66 -1.00
CA ILE A 8 -25.85 4.99 -0.64
C ILE A 8 -26.76 6.12 -1.14
N GLN A 9 -27.61 5.85 -2.14
CA GLN A 9 -28.46 6.86 -2.77
C GLN A 9 -29.86 7.02 -2.14
N GLU A 10 -30.28 6.15 -1.20
CA GLU A 10 -31.60 6.19 -0.58
C GLU A 10 -31.63 6.88 0.80
N ASP A 11 -30.48 7.38 1.32
CA ASP A 11 -30.39 7.99 2.66
C ASP A 11 -30.13 9.53 2.63
N GLU A 12 -30.58 10.22 1.57
CA GLU A 12 -30.60 11.69 1.50
C GLU A 12 -31.82 12.31 2.21
N GLY A 13 -32.13 11.85 3.41
CA GLY A 13 -33.19 12.46 4.19
C GLY A 13 -33.17 12.02 5.64
N ASP A 14 -32.33 12.68 6.47
CA ASP A 14 -32.41 12.59 7.93
C ASP A 14 -33.72 13.18 8.48
N ASP A 15 -34.86 12.76 7.94
CA ASP A 15 -36.18 13.07 8.54
C ASP A 15 -36.46 11.99 9.60
N LEU A 16 -35.92 12.21 10.81
CA LEU A 16 -36.23 11.40 12.00
C LEU A 16 -37.71 11.54 12.42
N GLY A 17 -38.50 12.27 11.64
CA GLY A 17 -39.97 12.46 11.84
C GLY A 17 -40.30 13.22 13.12
N LEU A 18 -41.52 13.77 13.18
CA LEU A 18 -42.12 14.45 14.34
C LEU A 18 -42.51 13.44 15.45
N GLY A 19 -41.59 12.55 15.87
CA GLY A 19 -41.79 11.61 16.97
C GLY A 19 -41.24 12.12 18.30
N SER A 20 -41.54 11.44 19.38
CA SER A 20 -40.95 11.72 20.69
C SER A 20 -39.41 11.54 20.63
N LEU A 21 -38.66 12.11 21.58
CA LEU A 21 -37.19 11.94 21.66
C LEU A 21 -36.82 10.44 21.78
N GLU A 22 -37.67 9.66 22.43
CA GLU A 22 -37.51 8.21 22.57
C GLU A 22 -37.69 7.48 21.23
N ASP A 23 -38.68 7.85 20.40
CA ASP A 23 -38.90 7.27 19.08
C ASP A 23 -37.73 7.59 18.13
N GLN A 24 -37.17 8.80 18.25
CA GLN A 24 -35.98 9.20 17.47
C GLN A 24 -34.76 8.42 17.88
N LYS A 25 -34.56 8.22 19.20
CA LYS A 25 -33.46 7.43 19.73
C LYS A 25 -33.56 5.97 19.28
N GLU A 26 -34.72 5.34 19.36
CA GLU A 26 -34.96 3.96 18.95
C GLU A 26 -34.63 3.75 17.46
N LYS A 27 -35.17 4.61 16.59
CA LYS A 27 -34.87 4.55 15.15
C LYS A 27 -33.38 4.77 14.83
N LEU A 28 -32.70 5.68 15.54
CA LEU A 28 -31.29 5.94 15.36
C LEU A 28 -30.46 4.73 15.80
N THR A 29 -30.81 4.11 16.92
CA THR A 29 -30.16 2.90 17.43
C THR A 29 -30.33 1.73 16.47
N GLU A 30 -31.51 1.51 15.90
CA GLU A 30 -31.73 0.48 14.88
C GLU A 30 -30.84 0.70 13.63
N ARG A 31 -30.82 1.91 13.10
CA ARG A 31 -29.98 2.26 11.93
C ARG A 31 -28.50 2.10 12.22
N PHE A 32 -28.07 2.43 13.45
CA PHE A 32 -26.70 2.23 13.89
C PHE A 32 -26.34 0.76 13.93
N PHE A 33 -27.19 -0.09 14.52
CA PHE A 33 -26.97 -1.54 14.51
C PHE A 33 -26.93 -2.10 13.08
N ASP A 34 -27.81 -1.64 12.19
CA ASP A 34 -27.81 -2.07 10.80
C ASP A 34 -26.53 -1.63 10.07
N ALA A 35 -26.01 -0.43 10.34
CA ALA A 35 -24.72 0.01 9.83
C ALA A 35 -23.56 -0.89 10.33
N CYS A 36 -23.61 -1.28 11.59
CA CYS A 36 -22.63 -2.21 12.18
C CYS A 36 -22.73 -3.62 11.60
N LYS A 37 -23.96 -4.14 11.38
CA LYS A 37 -24.22 -5.42 10.73
C LYS A 37 -23.74 -5.47 9.28
N ASN A 38 -23.90 -4.36 8.56
CA ASN A 38 -23.56 -4.26 7.15
C ASN A 38 -22.11 -3.83 6.89
N GLY A 39 -21.37 -3.46 7.93
CA GLY A 39 -19.99 -3.01 7.82
C GLY A 39 -19.84 -1.62 7.18
N SER A 40 -20.85 -0.76 7.27
CA SER A 40 -20.85 0.57 6.66
C SER A 40 -20.08 1.55 7.55
N VAL A 41 -18.76 1.62 7.38
CA VAL A 41 -17.84 2.46 8.17
C VAL A 41 -18.29 3.93 8.23
N GLU A 42 -18.66 4.51 7.08
CA GLU A 42 -19.06 5.91 6.98
C GLU A 42 -20.32 6.21 7.81
N LEU A 43 -21.33 5.32 7.75
CA LEU A 43 -22.54 5.44 8.54
C LEU A 43 -22.29 5.24 10.04
N VAL A 44 -21.42 4.29 10.40
CA VAL A 44 -21.03 4.08 11.80
C VAL A 44 -20.36 5.32 12.38
N ILE A 45 -19.43 5.94 11.65
CA ILE A 45 -18.78 7.20 12.07
C ILE A 45 -19.81 8.32 12.21
N LYS A 46 -20.73 8.47 11.22
CA LYS A 46 -21.80 9.47 11.24
C LYS A 46 -22.67 9.32 12.48
N TYR A 47 -23.11 8.11 12.79
CA TYR A 47 -23.98 7.85 13.95
C TYR A 47 -23.25 8.00 15.29
N LEU A 48 -21.99 7.61 15.38
CA LEU A 48 -21.17 7.81 16.60
C LEU A 48 -20.95 9.29 16.94
N GLY A 49 -21.10 10.19 15.98
CA GLY A 49 -21.09 11.64 16.19
C GLY A 49 -22.39 12.21 16.72
N ASN A 50 -23.46 11.40 16.84
CA ASN A 50 -24.75 11.87 17.33
C ASN A 50 -24.85 11.75 18.86
N GLU A 51 -25.19 12.84 19.55
CA GLU A 51 -25.24 12.92 21.01
C GLU A 51 -26.40 12.12 21.64
N ILE A 52 -27.42 11.78 20.85
CA ILE A 52 -28.60 11.03 21.30
C ILE A 52 -28.31 9.53 21.40
N LEU A 53 -27.35 9.04 20.58
CA LEU A 53 -27.01 7.63 20.50
C LEU A 53 -26.11 7.21 21.66
N ASP A 54 -26.50 6.15 22.37
CA ASP A 54 -25.61 5.44 23.30
C ASP A 54 -25.04 4.18 22.61
N PRO A 55 -23.76 4.16 22.20
CA PRO A 55 -23.16 2.99 21.55
C PRO A 55 -23.01 1.77 22.46
N LEU A 56 -23.18 1.93 23.76
CA LEU A 56 -23.11 0.87 24.76
C LEU A 56 -24.46 0.20 25.01
N GLU A 57 -25.55 0.81 24.58
CA GLU A 57 -26.91 0.27 24.77
C GLU A 57 -27.07 -1.02 23.94
N PRO A 58 -27.46 -2.15 24.58
CA PRO A 58 -27.67 -3.39 23.86
C PRO A 58 -29.06 -3.40 23.17
N ASP A 59 -29.22 -4.25 22.16
CA ASP A 59 -30.50 -4.53 21.53
C ASP A 59 -31.41 -5.38 22.46
N SER A 60 -32.62 -5.70 22.01
CA SER A 60 -33.58 -6.53 22.72
C SER A 60 -33.09 -7.94 23.07
N ASN A 61 -32.06 -8.44 22.38
CA ASN A 61 -31.40 -9.72 22.61
C ASN A 61 -30.18 -9.61 23.55
N GLY A 62 -29.88 -8.41 24.02
CA GLY A 62 -28.69 -8.12 24.80
C GLY A 62 -27.41 -7.97 23.96
N TRP A 63 -27.52 -7.83 22.64
CA TRP A 63 -26.38 -7.70 21.76
C TRP A 63 -25.94 -6.26 21.59
N SER A 64 -24.66 -6.02 21.74
CA SER A 64 -24.05 -4.71 21.48
C SER A 64 -23.74 -4.51 19.99
N ALA A 65 -23.56 -3.24 19.60
CA ALA A 65 -23.08 -2.89 18.26
C ALA A 65 -21.76 -3.59 17.90
N LEU A 66 -20.87 -3.73 18.88
CA LEU A 66 -19.60 -4.43 18.73
C LEU A 66 -19.80 -5.93 18.42
N GLN A 67 -20.74 -6.60 19.10
CA GLN A 67 -21.05 -8.00 18.81
C GLN A 67 -21.60 -8.18 17.39
N TRP A 68 -22.49 -7.29 16.95
CA TRP A 68 -22.99 -7.31 15.56
C TRP A 68 -21.89 -7.16 14.52
N ALA A 69 -20.96 -6.22 14.73
CA ALA A 69 -19.80 -6.05 13.85
C ALA A 69 -18.90 -7.28 13.82
N VAL A 70 -18.68 -7.90 14.99
CA VAL A 70 -17.86 -9.11 15.12
C VAL A 70 -18.48 -10.30 14.39
N VAL A 71 -19.76 -10.60 14.67
CA VAL A 71 -20.46 -11.79 14.11
C VAL A 71 -20.56 -11.70 12.58
N ASN A 72 -20.66 -10.50 12.01
CA ASN A 72 -20.70 -10.28 10.59
C ASN A 72 -19.33 -10.04 9.93
N ASN A 73 -18.24 -10.23 10.67
CA ASN A 73 -16.86 -10.15 10.20
C ASN A 73 -16.48 -8.77 9.61
N HIS A 74 -16.76 -7.70 10.35
CA HIS A 74 -16.41 -6.33 9.97
C HIS A 74 -15.27 -5.75 10.83
N PRO A 75 -14.00 -6.12 10.59
CA PRO A 75 -12.87 -5.69 11.41
C PRO A 75 -12.68 -4.17 11.44
N GLU A 76 -13.00 -3.48 10.36
CA GLU A 76 -12.87 -2.02 10.29
C GLU A 76 -13.88 -1.32 11.22
N VAL A 77 -15.11 -1.82 11.26
CA VAL A 77 -16.12 -1.32 12.20
C VAL A 77 -15.71 -1.59 13.64
N VAL A 78 -15.16 -2.78 13.93
CA VAL A 78 -14.62 -3.15 15.26
C VAL A 78 -13.52 -2.16 15.69
N LYS A 79 -12.60 -1.80 14.80
CA LYS A 79 -11.51 -0.84 15.08
C LYS A 79 -12.05 0.56 15.42
N ILE A 80 -13.15 0.97 14.82
CA ILE A 80 -13.76 2.29 15.04
C ILE A 80 -14.58 2.31 16.32
N LEU A 81 -15.40 1.29 16.55
CA LEU A 81 -16.28 1.21 17.72
C LEU A 81 -15.49 1.17 19.02
N TYR A 82 -14.40 0.42 19.06
CA TYR A 82 -13.67 0.14 20.26
C TYR A 82 -13.08 1.39 20.97
N PRO A 83 -12.31 2.27 20.30
CA PRO A 83 -11.79 3.47 20.96
C PRO A 83 -12.91 4.33 21.55
N LYS A 84 -14.05 4.44 20.85
CA LYS A 84 -15.21 5.22 21.32
C LYS A 84 -15.87 4.59 22.54
N ILE A 85 -16.05 3.29 22.53
CA ILE A 85 -16.56 2.53 23.69
C ILE A 85 -15.64 2.77 24.89
N LYS A 86 -14.32 2.63 24.71
CA LYS A 86 -13.33 2.83 25.77
C LYS A 86 -13.32 4.25 26.33
N GLU A 87 -13.49 5.26 25.47
CA GLU A 87 -13.61 6.66 25.88
C GLU A 87 -14.84 6.88 26.76
N LEU A 88 -16.00 6.38 26.32
CA LEU A 88 -17.27 6.51 27.07
C LEU A 88 -17.21 5.79 28.43
N GLU A 89 -16.59 4.64 28.49
CA GLU A 89 -16.37 3.90 29.74
C GLU A 89 -15.48 4.67 30.71
N ALA A 90 -14.37 5.23 30.22
CA ALA A 90 -13.48 6.06 31.03
C ALA A 90 -14.19 7.30 31.58
N ILE A 91 -15.08 7.92 30.80
CA ILE A 91 -15.92 9.05 31.24
C ILE A 91 -16.90 8.59 32.33
N ALA A 92 -17.59 7.46 32.11
CA ALA A 92 -18.52 6.90 33.09
C ALA A 92 -17.85 6.52 34.44
N GLU A 93 -16.62 5.96 34.36
CA GLU A 93 -15.83 5.67 35.58
C GLU A 93 -15.42 6.95 36.32
N LYS A 94 -15.02 7.99 35.56
CA LYS A 94 -14.65 9.28 36.16
C LYS A 94 -15.82 9.95 36.88
N GLN A 95 -17.00 9.96 36.23
CA GLN A 95 -18.23 10.50 36.82
C GLN A 95 -18.67 9.72 38.08
N LYS A 96 -18.42 8.40 38.14
CA LYS A 96 -18.71 7.57 39.31
C LYS A 96 -17.73 7.82 40.46
N LYS A 97 -16.44 8.09 40.15
CA LYS A 97 -15.45 8.51 41.16
C LYS A 97 -15.79 9.87 41.75
N ASP A 98 -16.12 10.85 40.92
CA ASP A 98 -16.49 12.18 41.34
C ASP A 98 -17.75 12.16 42.25
N LYS A 99 -18.74 11.30 41.96
CA LYS A 99 -19.91 11.09 42.82
C LYS A 99 -19.61 10.34 44.12
N LYS A 100 -18.57 9.52 44.21
CA LYS A 100 -18.13 8.84 45.44
C LYS A 100 -17.40 9.79 46.40
N ASP A 101 -16.66 10.77 45.85
CA ASP A 101 -15.96 11.75 46.68
C ASP A 101 -16.92 12.76 47.31
N GLU A 102 -18.17 12.91 46.80
CA GLU A 102 -19.24 13.71 47.42
C GLU A 102 -20.04 12.95 48.54
N GLN A 103 -19.95 11.61 48.61
CA GLN A 103 -20.64 10.80 49.62
C GLN A 103 -19.65 10.03 50.47
N ASN A 104 -19.08 10.71 51.45
CA ASN A 104 -18.18 10.18 52.44
C ASN A 104 -18.97 9.34 53.47
N TYR A 105 -19.20 8.04 53.22
CA TYR A 105 -19.51 7.05 54.27
C TYR A 105 -19.00 5.65 53.90
N ALA A 106 -18.08 5.18 54.74
CA ALA A 106 -17.50 3.85 54.73
C ALA A 106 -18.53 2.80 55.17
N HIS A 107 -18.96 1.96 54.28
CA HIS A 107 -19.24 0.52 54.45
C HIS A 107 -19.82 -0.05 53.17
N GLU A 108 -19.18 -1.07 52.64
CA GLU A 108 -19.53 -1.90 51.46
C GLU A 108 -18.51 -1.85 50.31
N LEU A 109 -17.28 -2.23 50.65
CA LEU A 109 -16.14 -2.21 49.70
C LEU A 109 -15.94 -3.51 48.91
N ASN A 110 -16.74 -4.58 49.13
CA ASN A 110 -16.45 -5.89 48.53
C ASN A 110 -17.33 -6.35 47.37
N GLU A 111 -18.50 -5.77 47.13
CA GLU A 111 -19.32 -6.14 45.95
C GLU A 111 -19.14 -5.20 44.72
N PHE A 112 -18.56 -4.04 44.97
CA PHE A 112 -18.42 -3.01 43.93
C PHE A 112 -17.21 -3.20 43.01
N ASP A 113 -16.17 -3.89 43.47
CA ASP A 113 -14.93 -4.06 42.66
C ASP A 113 -15.06 -5.08 41.54
N GLU A 114 -15.99 -6.03 41.62
CA GLU A 114 -16.24 -6.98 40.51
C GLU A 114 -17.12 -6.41 39.40
N ALA A 115 -18.02 -5.49 39.72
CA ALA A 115 -18.86 -4.83 38.70
C ALA A 115 -18.09 -3.87 37.80
N PHE A 116 -16.92 -3.38 38.24
CA PHE A 116 -16.10 -2.39 37.51
C PHE A 116 -15.02 -2.97 36.62
N LYS A 117 -14.82 -4.29 36.65
CA LYS A 117 -13.90 -4.97 35.72
C LYS A 117 -14.55 -5.36 34.38
N LYS A 118 -15.77 -4.94 34.13
CA LYS A 118 -16.62 -5.47 33.06
C LYS A 118 -16.96 -4.62 31.87
N PRO A 119 -16.24 -3.60 31.42
CA PRO A 119 -16.79 -2.84 30.31
C PRO A 119 -16.29 -3.23 28.90
N LEU A 120 -15.15 -3.89 28.77
CA LEU A 120 -14.56 -4.25 27.49
C LEU A 120 -15.10 -5.57 26.88
N ASN A 121 -15.93 -6.29 27.62
CA ASN A 121 -16.55 -7.54 27.18
C ASN A 121 -18.08 -7.47 27.30
N PRO A 122 -18.79 -6.62 26.52
CA PRO A 122 -20.23 -6.65 26.52
C PRO A 122 -20.67 -8.07 26.14
N ALA A 123 -21.29 -8.75 27.08
CA ALA A 123 -21.78 -10.11 26.88
C ALA A 123 -23.26 -10.08 26.58
N ASP A 124 -23.72 -10.94 25.65
CA ASP A 124 -25.13 -11.15 25.38
C ASP A 124 -25.83 -11.91 26.55
N ASN A 125 -27.13 -12.20 26.38
CA ASN A 125 -27.92 -12.92 27.37
C ASN A 125 -27.37 -14.33 27.70
N GLY A 126 -26.55 -14.92 26.82
CA GLY A 126 -25.82 -16.18 27.04
C GLY A 126 -24.43 -15.98 27.64
N LYS A 127 -24.06 -14.77 28.03
CA LYS A 127 -22.73 -14.33 28.43
C LYS A 127 -21.64 -14.56 27.40
N TYR A 128 -22.03 -14.63 26.09
CA TYR A 128 -21.04 -14.67 25.01
C TYR A 128 -20.48 -13.28 24.78
N THR A 129 -19.19 -13.14 24.98
CA THR A 129 -18.48 -11.89 24.64
C THR A 129 -18.18 -11.81 23.14
N PRO A 130 -17.84 -10.62 22.59
CA PRO A 130 -17.36 -10.51 21.23
C PRO A 130 -16.22 -11.46 20.90
N LEU A 131 -15.34 -11.74 21.88
CA LEU A 131 -14.23 -12.65 21.71
C LEU A 131 -14.66 -14.12 21.60
N HIS A 132 -15.71 -14.54 22.32
CA HIS A 132 -16.31 -15.87 22.16
C HIS A 132 -16.87 -16.05 20.74
N TRP A 133 -17.61 -15.05 20.24
CA TRP A 133 -18.17 -15.09 18.90
C TRP A 133 -17.10 -15.11 17.80
N SER A 134 -16.07 -14.29 17.91
CA SER A 134 -14.95 -14.29 16.95
C SER A 134 -14.20 -15.62 16.97
N ALA A 135 -14.03 -16.22 18.14
CA ALA A 135 -13.40 -17.51 18.33
C ALA A 135 -14.21 -18.65 17.68
N TYR A 136 -15.52 -18.70 17.96
CA TYR A 136 -16.43 -19.70 17.40
C TYR A 136 -16.57 -19.61 15.87
N LYS A 137 -16.54 -18.38 15.31
CA LYS A 137 -16.63 -18.15 13.86
C LYS A 137 -15.28 -18.28 13.14
N GLY A 138 -14.17 -18.39 13.85
CA GLY A 138 -12.84 -18.52 13.27
C GLY A 138 -12.27 -17.21 12.69
N TYR A 139 -12.69 -16.09 13.20
CA TYR A 139 -12.23 -14.77 12.76
C TYR A 139 -10.95 -14.38 13.51
N ASP A 140 -9.83 -14.94 13.07
CA ASP A 140 -8.50 -14.77 13.70
C ASP A 140 -8.07 -13.30 13.77
N ILE A 141 -8.34 -12.52 12.71
CA ILE A 141 -8.06 -11.07 12.66
C ILE A 141 -8.86 -10.34 13.74
N ILE A 142 -10.17 -10.55 13.82
CA ILE A 142 -11.05 -9.90 14.81
C ILE A 142 -10.65 -10.35 16.21
N SER A 143 -10.39 -11.65 16.42
CA SER A 143 -9.91 -12.17 17.69
C SER A 143 -8.63 -11.47 18.14
N SER A 144 -7.67 -11.30 17.24
CA SER A 144 -6.42 -10.57 17.50
C SER A 144 -6.68 -9.10 17.87
N ILE A 145 -7.55 -8.42 17.12
CA ILE A 145 -7.93 -7.03 17.41
C ILE A 145 -8.52 -6.94 18.83
N LEU A 146 -9.50 -7.78 19.17
CA LEU A 146 -10.17 -7.76 20.47
C LEU A 146 -9.20 -8.05 21.64
N ILE A 147 -8.30 -9.03 21.49
CA ILE A 147 -7.26 -9.33 22.49
C ILE A 147 -6.35 -8.11 22.69
N LYS A 148 -5.92 -7.50 21.61
CA LYS A 148 -5.08 -6.30 21.62
C LYS A 148 -5.76 -5.13 22.32
N MET A 149 -7.04 -5.02 22.15
CA MET A 149 -7.90 -4.04 22.78
C MET A 149 -8.13 -4.29 24.28
N GLY A 150 -7.67 -5.44 24.78
CA GLY A 150 -7.73 -5.79 26.20
C GLY A 150 -8.88 -6.72 26.57
N CYS A 151 -9.60 -7.30 25.58
CA CYS A 151 -10.58 -8.34 25.87
C CYS A 151 -9.90 -9.53 26.54
N ASN A 152 -10.47 -10.00 27.65
CA ASN A 152 -9.92 -11.10 28.41
C ASN A 152 -10.26 -12.45 27.75
N PRO A 153 -9.28 -13.22 27.26
CA PRO A 153 -9.53 -14.50 26.63
C PRO A 153 -9.89 -15.63 27.63
N LEU A 154 -9.79 -15.36 28.91
CA LEU A 154 -10.16 -16.29 29.99
C LEU A 154 -11.60 -16.11 30.50
N GLU A 155 -12.31 -15.08 30.01
CA GLU A 155 -13.74 -14.94 30.30
C GLU A 155 -14.50 -16.17 29.84
N VAL A 156 -15.55 -16.52 30.60
CA VAL A 156 -16.36 -17.69 30.32
C VAL A 156 -17.81 -17.33 30.05
N ASP A 157 -18.40 -18.06 29.12
CA ASP A 157 -19.84 -17.95 28.84
C ASP A 157 -20.70 -18.65 29.89
N SER A 158 -22.00 -18.75 29.66
CA SER A 158 -22.96 -19.43 30.54
C SER A 158 -22.69 -20.95 30.75
N TYR A 159 -21.94 -21.56 29.82
CA TYR A 159 -21.54 -22.97 29.87
C TYR A 159 -20.16 -23.17 30.51
N GLY A 160 -19.49 -22.08 30.88
CA GLY A 160 -18.12 -22.10 31.38
C GLY A 160 -17.09 -22.29 30.29
N ASP A 161 -17.45 -22.06 29.01
CA ASP A 161 -16.54 -22.14 27.89
C ASP A 161 -15.79 -20.81 27.74
N ASN A 162 -14.47 -20.85 27.60
CA ASN A 162 -13.65 -19.71 27.27
C ASN A 162 -13.39 -19.65 25.78
N ALA A 163 -12.66 -18.62 25.30
CA ALA A 163 -12.38 -18.44 23.89
C ALA A 163 -11.68 -19.64 23.22
N LEU A 164 -10.84 -20.39 23.97
CA LEU A 164 -10.19 -21.60 23.46
C LEU A 164 -11.21 -22.73 23.21
N HIS A 165 -12.19 -22.91 24.11
CA HIS A 165 -13.28 -23.87 23.92
C HIS A 165 -14.12 -23.51 22.71
N GLN A 166 -14.45 -22.24 22.54
CA GLN A 166 -15.23 -21.76 21.42
C GLN A 166 -14.50 -21.96 20.06
N ALA A 167 -13.19 -21.70 20.01
CA ALA A 167 -12.39 -21.97 18.82
C ALA A 167 -12.31 -23.47 18.50
N ALA A 168 -12.22 -24.32 19.52
CA ALA A 168 -12.27 -25.78 19.38
C ALA A 168 -13.63 -26.27 18.87
N ALA A 169 -14.73 -25.79 19.46
CA ALA A 169 -16.09 -26.11 19.04
C ALA A 169 -16.40 -25.66 17.60
N GLY A 170 -15.85 -24.51 17.19
CA GLY A 170 -15.92 -24.02 15.80
C GLY A 170 -15.00 -24.78 14.82
N ASN A 171 -14.10 -25.65 15.31
CA ASN A 171 -13.10 -26.37 14.52
C ASN A 171 -12.10 -25.48 13.75
N HIS A 172 -11.82 -24.27 14.25
CA HIS A 172 -10.97 -23.26 13.61
C HIS A 172 -9.53 -23.35 14.09
N TYR A 173 -8.68 -24.03 13.30
CA TYR A 173 -7.29 -24.34 13.67
C TYR A 173 -6.44 -23.08 13.92
N ASP A 174 -6.51 -22.09 13.03
CA ASP A 174 -5.67 -20.88 13.16
C ASP A 174 -6.08 -20.03 14.35
N THR A 175 -7.38 -19.87 14.60
CA THR A 175 -7.90 -19.17 15.77
C THR A 175 -7.60 -19.93 17.06
N PHE A 176 -7.71 -21.27 17.06
CA PHE A 176 -7.29 -22.10 18.20
C PHE A 176 -5.80 -21.91 18.50
N LYS A 177 -4.97 -21.95 17.50
CA LYS A 177 -3.52 -21.73 17.58
C LYS A 177 -3.18 -20.34 18.16
N LEU A 178 -3.93 -19.30 17.76
CA LEU A 178 -3.82 -17.96 18.31
C LEU A 178 -4.02 -17.97 19.84
N PHE A 179 -5.12 -18.56 20.32
CA PHE A 179 -5.43 -18.61 21.75
C PHE A 179 -4.44 -19.50 22.54
N MET A 180 -4.00 -20.60 21.95
CA MET A 180 -2.96 -21.42 22.55
C MET A 180 -1.63 -20.66 22.69
N GLY A 181 -1.31 -19.76 21.73
CA GLY A 181 -0.17 -18.84 21.82
C GLY A 181 -0.26 -17.84 22.97
N LEU A 182 -1.44 -17.65 23.59
CA LEU A 182 -1.62 -16.82 24.78
C LEU A 182 -1.37 -17.56 26.09
N GLY A 183 -1.11 -18.86 26.05
CA GLY A 183 -0.88 -19.68 27.22
C GLY A 183 -2.15 -19.97 28.01
N ILE A 184 -3.31 -20.10 27.35
CA ILE A 184 -4.55 -20.54 27.96
C ILE A 184 -4.41 -22.00 28.33
N ASP A 185 -4.91 -22.36 29.52
CA ASP A 185 -4.81 -23.73 30.05
C ASP A 185 -5.63 -24.71 29.21
N LEU A 186 -4.95 -25.71 28.62
CA LEU A 186 -5.55 -26.77 27.80
C LEU A 186 -6.33 -27.78 28.64
N ASP A 187 -6.03 -27.86 29.92
CA ASP A 187 -6.67 -28.77 30.86
C ASP A 187 -7.89 -28.16 31.58
N TYR A 188 -8.17 -26.87 31.31
CA TYR A 188 -9.35 -26.19 31.85
C TYR A 188 -10.63 -26.90 31.40
N LYS A 189 -11.53 -27.12 32.34
CA LYS A 189 -12.82 -27.78 32.12
C LYS A 189 -13.97 -26.80 32.27
N ASN A 190 -14.87 -26.82 31.30
CA ASN A 190 -16.11 -26.06 31.37
C ASN A 190 -17.09 -26.62 32.43
N SER A 191 -18.26 -26.01 32.60
CA SER A 191 -19.30 -26.44 33.55
C SER A 191 -19.83 -27.84 33.26
N ARG A 192 -19.63 -28.38 32.06
CA ARG A 192 -20.00 -29.78 31.68
C ARG A 192 -18.82 -30.74 31.84
N SER A 193 -17.72 -30.30 32.46
CA SER A 193 -16.48 -31.07 32.61
C SER A 193 -15.76 -31.38 31.29
N HIS A 194 -16.09 -30.71 30.19
CA HIS A 194 -15.41 -30.86 28.89
C HIS A 194 -14.19 -29.94 28.82
N LYS A 195 -13.10 -30.47 28.28
CA LYS A 195 -11.94 -29.72 27.86
C LYS A 195 -12.11 -29.27 26.41
N ALA A 196 -11.28 -28.34 25.92
CA ALA A 196 -11.30 -27.90 24.54
C ALA A 196 -11.15 -29.06 23.53
N ILE A 197 -10.35 -30.11 23.89
CA ILE A 197 -10.18 -31.32 23.05
C ILE A 197 -11.49 -32.09 22.87
N ASP A 198 -12.37 -32.08 23.85
CA ASP A 198 -13.64 -32.82 23.81
C ASP A 198 -14.69 -32.15 22.91
N LEU A 199 -14.48 -30.88 22.54
CA LEU A 199 -15.41 -30.11 21.77
C LEU A 199 -15.03 -30.03 20.25
N THR A 200 -13.81 -30.43 19.90
CA THR A 200 -13.35 -30.36 18.51
C THR A 200 -13.52 -31.70 17.77
N THR A 201 -13.82 -31.62 16.48
CA THR A 201 -13.75 -32.75 15.53
C THR A 201 -12.61 -32.57 14.53
N ASN A 202 -11.84 -31.50 14.66
CA ASN A 202 -10.73 -31.21 13.77
C ASN A 202 -9.46 -31.95 14.25
N LYS A 203 -9.04 -32.93 13.46
CA LYS A 203 -7.88 -33.75 13.79
C LYS A 203 -6.59 -32.96 13.99
N LYS A 204 -6.40 -31.85 13.26
CA LYS A 204 -5.21 -30.99 13.45
C LYS A 204 -5.19 -30.33 14.83
N ILE A 205 -6.36 -29.93 15.35
CA ILE A 205 -6.50 -29.39 16.71
C ILE A 205 -6.23 -30.48 17.73
N GLU A 206 -6.82 -31.67 17.56
CA GLU A 206 -6.57 -32.82 18.43
C GLU A 206 -5.08 -33.18 18.49
N ASP A 207 -4.42 -33.29 17.33
CA ASP A 207 -2.98 -33.60 17.25
C ASP A 207 -2.13 -32.55 17.95
N LEU A 208 -2.47 -31.25 17.77
CA LEU A 208 -1.78 -30.13 18.42
C LEU A 208 -1.93 -30.18 19.94
N ILE A 209 -3.14 -30.39 20.46
CA ILE A 209 -3.41 -30.52 21.90
C ILE A 209 -2.66 -31.74 22.45
N ASN A 210 -2.75 -32.87 21.79
CA ASN A 210 -2.08 -34.11 22.21
C ASN A 210 -0.54 -33.94 22.22
N LYS A 211 0.03 -33.25 21.22
CA LYS A 211 1.45 -32.88 21.22
C LYS A 211 1.79 -32.04 22.43
N ALA A 212 0.98 -30.99 22.69
CA ALA A 212 1.22 -30.10 23.82
C ALA A 212 1.11 -30.80 25.20
N LEU A 213 0.12 -31.67 25.37
CA LEU A 213 -0.10 -32.40 26.63
C LEU A 213 0.96 -33.50 26.87
N LYS A 214 1.49 -34.12 25.82
CA LYS A 214 2.57 -35.13 25.92
C LYS A 214 3.95 -34.49 26.13
N THR A 215 4.12 -33.20 25.84
CA THR A 215 5.40 -32.51 26.03
C THR A 215 5.67 -32.31 27.49
N ARG A 216 6.73 -32.93 28.01
CA ARG A 216 7.16 -32.85 29.42
C ARG A 216 8.18 -31.75 29.66
N GLU A 217 8.92 -31.38 28.62
CA GLU A 217 9.95 -30.33 28.64
C GLU A 217 9.68 -29.28 27.57
N PHE A 218 10.03 -28.04 27.86
CA PHE A 218 9.93 -26.97 26.87
C PHE A 218 11.05 -27.11 25.84
N SER A 219 10.71 -26.96 24.57
CA SER A 219 11.62 -27.23 23.43
C SER A 219 12.92 -26.43 23.45
N LEU A 220 12.92 -25.20 24.00
CA LEU A 220 14.09 -24.32 23.95
C LEU A 220 14.95 -24.34 25.22
N CYS A 221 14.33 -24.38 26.38
CA CYS A 221 15.09 -24.23 27.64
C CYS A 221 15.22 -25.56 28.42
N HIS A 222 14.64 -26.63 27.89
CA HIS A 222 14.65 -27.98 28.52
C HIS A 222 14.19 -28.01 29.99
N ARG A 223 13.47 -26.98 30.46
CA ARG A 223 12.86 -26.98 31.78
C ARG A 223 11.69 -27.91 31.75
N MET A 224 11.52 -28.65 32.86
CA MET A 224 10.34 -29.48 33.06
C MET A 224 9.11 -28.61 33.20
N PHE A 225 8.02 -29.11 32.65
CA PHE A 225 6.71 -28.50 32.84
C PHE A 225 6.28 -28.66 34.30
N ASP A 226 5.90 -27.57 34.97
CA ASP A 226 5.29 -27.54 36.28
C ASP A 226 3.99 -26.73 36.26
N PHE A 227 3.26 -26.74 37.42
CA PHE A 227 1.95 -26.09 37.52
C PHE A 227 2.01 -24.57 37.38
N ASP A 228 3.17 -23.96 37.64
CA ASP A 228 3.35 -22.50 37.59
C ASP A 228 3.76 -22.01 36.20
N ASN A 229 4.22 -22.91 35.32
CA ASN A 229 4.72 -22.60 33.99
C ASN A 229 3.67 -22.91 32.91
N LYS A 230 3.02 -21.86 32.40
CA LYS A 230 2.07 -21.98 31.30
C LYS A 230 2.76 -22.42 30.03
N ARG A 231 2.06 -23.24 29.22
CA ARG A 231 2.47 -23.66 27.91
C ARG A 231 2.12 -22.58 26.87
N TYR A 232 3.08 -22.17 26.10
CA TYR A 232 2.91 -21.26 24.98
C TYR A 232 3.27 -21.99 23.69
N LEU A 233 2.61 -21.66 22.58
CA LEU A 233 2.90 -22.22 21.28
C LEU A 233 3.64 -21.21 20.43
N CYS A 234 4.81 -21.58 19.89
CA CYS A 234 5.46 -20.79 18.85
C CYS A 234 4.66 -20.89 17.55
N SER A 235 4.17 -19.78 17.02
CA SER A 235 3.33 -19.74 15.82
C SER A 235 4.06 -20.20 14.56
N ILE A 236 5.40 -20.19 14.55
CA ILE A 236 6.22 -20.54 13.40
C ILE A 236 6.63 -22.02 13.44
N LYS A 237 7.30 -22.43 14.53
CA LYS A 237 7.79 -23.81 14.68
C LYS A 237 6.76 -24.78 15.24
N GLU A 238 5.64 -24.27 15.77
CA GLU A 238 4.61 -25.03 16.50
C GLU A 238 5.20 -25.83 17.67
N ASP A 239 6.25 -25.31 18.29
CA ASP A 239 6.89 -25.86 19.46
C ASP A 239 6.29 -25.30 20.75
N ILE A 240 6.25 -26.14 21.77
CA ILE A 240 5.76 -25.73 23.09
C ILE A 240 6.90 -25.08 23.86
N ILE A 241 6.68 -23.86 24.28
CA ILE A 241 7.69 -23.00 24.91
C ILE A 241 7.16 -22.43 26.25
N CYS A 242 8.07 -22.10 27.15
CA CYS A 242 7.72 -21.42 28.39
C CYS A 242 7.61 -19.90 28.20
N LYS A 243 7.03 -19.21 29.21
CA LYS A 243 6.91 -17.74 29.20
C LYS A 243 8.25 -17.03 28.95
N ASN A 244 9.33 -17.50 29.54
CA ASN A 244 10.66 -16.85 29.39
C ASN A 244 11.29 -17.01 28.01
N CYS A 245 10.94 -18.08 27.30
CA CYS A 245 11.39 -18.34 25.92
C CYS A 245 10.41 -17.80 24.88
N SER A 246 9.22 -17.37 25.27
CA SER A 246 8.22 -16.77 24.41
C SER A 246 8.50 -15.28 24.21
N ARG A 247 8.26 -14.81 23.02
CA ARG A 247 8.12 -13.39 22.69
C ARG A 247 6.73 -13.19 22.12
N ILE A 248 5.94 -12.35 22.79
CA ILE A 248 4.60 -12.03 22.35
C ILE A 248 4.69 -10.63 21.78
N ASP A 249 4.82 -10.56 20.46
CA ASP A 249 4.85 -9.29 19.76
C ASP A 249 3.44 -8.88 19.37
N TYR A 250 3.10 -7.66 19.77
CA TYR A 250 1.89 -6.99 19.32
C TYR A 250 2.26 -6.16 18.11
N TYR A 251 1.86 -6.61 16.94
CA TYR A 251 1.95 -5.79 15.76
C TYR A 251 0.78 -4.79 15.79
N PHE A 252 1.11 -3.51 15.86
CA PHE A 252 0.09 -2.47 15.72
C PHE A 252 -0.01 -2.08 14.26
N PRO A 253 -1.19 -2.22 13.61
CA PRO A 253 -1.40 -1.58 12.34
C PRO A 253 -1.26 -0.08 12.55
N THR A 254 -0.42 0.55 11.75
CA THR A 254 -0.59 1.96 11.46
C THR A 254 -1.89 2.14 10.71
N GLU A 255 -2.49 3.34 10.71
CA GLU A 255 -3.79 3.64 10.08
C GLU A 255 -3.88 3.21 8.59
N GLU A 256 -2.76 2.88 7.95
CA GLU A 256 -2.66 2.45 6.56
C GLU A 256 -2.53 0.92 6.34
N ALA A 257 -2.53 0.12 7.39
CA ALA A 257 -2.29 -1.33 7.28
C ALA A 257 -3.59 -2.11 7.04
N GLU A 258 -3.86 -2.47 5.81
CA GLU A 258 -5.08 -3.16 5.38
C GLU A 258 -5.12 -4.68 5.65
N GLU A 259 -4.04 -5.36 6.09
CA GLU A 259 -4.06 -6.82 6.18
C GLU A 259 -3.31 -7.41 7.39
N LYS A 260 -4.03 -8.31 8.09
CA LYS A 260 -3.56 -9.41 8.97
C LYS A 260 -2.60 -9.07 10.10
N ASP A 261 -3.05 -8.23 11.00
CA ASP A 261 -2.36 -8.01 12.27
C ASP A 261 -2.74 -9.07 13.32
N ILE A 262 -2.24 -10.26 13.13
CA ILE A 262 -2.41 -11.34 14.09
C ILE A 262 -1.31 -11.22 15.13
N ARG A 263 -1.73 -11.21 16.42
CA ARG A 263 -0.81 -11.37 17.53
C ARG A 263 -0.15 -12.74 17.44
N ASP A 264 1.17 -12.76 17.31
CA ASP A 264 1.94 -13.99 17.22
C ASP A 264 2.75 -14.22 18.49
N CYS A 265 2.67 -15.41 19.07
CA CYS A 265 3.61 -15.88 20.05
C CYS A 265 4.76 -16.59 19.33
N ARG A 266 5.99 -16.11 19.51
CA ARG A 266 7.19 -16.65 18.87
C ARG A 266 8.19 -17.08 19.90
N CYS A 267 8.99 -18.09 19.59
CA CYS A 267 10.16 -18.39 20.40
C CYS A 267 11.27 -17.38 20.14
N LYS A 268 12.21 -17.25 21.08
CA LYS A 268 13.32 -16.31 20.97
C LYS A 268 14.13 -16.50 19.69
N GLU A 269 14.43 -17.74 19.30
CA GLU A 269 15.18 -18.06 18.09
C GLU A 269 14.45 -17.57 16.83
N CYS A 270 13.15 -17.85 16.70
CA CYS A 270 12.35 -17.38 15.56
C CYS A 270 12.27 -15.86 15.51
N GLN A 271 12.24 -15.19 16.67
CA GLN A 271 12.26 -13.74 16.73
C GLN A 271 13.60 -13.17 16.29
N ASP A 272 14.71 -13.77 16.71
CA ASP A 272 16.04 -13.36 16.31
C ASP A 272 16.26 -13.57 14.78
N GLU A 273 15.73 -14.68 14.21
CA GLU A 273 15.73 -14.94 12.77
C GLU A 273 14.94 -13.89 11.99
N ILE A 274 13.77 -13.46 12.52
CA ILE A 274 12.94 -12.42 11.89
C ILE A 274 13.66 -11.07 11.93
N ILE A 275 14.16 -10.67 13.10
CA ILE A 275 14.92 -9.41 13.24
C ILE A 275 16.11 -9.39 12.27
N LYS A 276 16.80 -10.51 12.13
CA LYS A 276 17.88 -10.63 11.15
C LYS A 276 17.38 -10.44 9.73
N ALA A 277 16.29 -11.13 9.35
CA ALA A 277 15.72 -11.01 8.01
C ALA A 277 15.20 -9.59 7.70
N GLU A 278 14.64 -8.91 8.70
CA GLU A 278 14.21 -7.51 8.58
C GLU A 278 15.40 -6.56 8.39
N ASN A 279 16.47 -6.74 9.16
CA ASN A 279 17.70 -5.96 9.00
C ASN A 279 18.37 -6.21 7.64
N ASP A 280 18.45 -7.46 7.19
CA ASP A 280 19.01 -7.81 5.90
C ASP A 280 18.18 -7.21 4.75
N LEU A 281 16.87 -7.22 4.86
CA LEU A 281 15.97 -6.59 3.89
C LEU A 281 16.09 -5.06 3.90
N GLN A 282 16.18 -4.43 5.08
CA GLN A 282 16.41 -2.99 5.20
C GLN A 282 17.74 -2.57 4.55
N ASN A 283 18.81 -3.31 4.84
CA ASN A 283 20.11 -3.07 4.22
C ASN A 283 20.06 -3.23 2.69
N ALA A 284 19.30 -4.19 2.18
CA ALA A 284 19.09 -4.37 0.75
C ALA A 284 18.33 -3.20 0.11
N ILE A 285 17.32 -2.65 0.80
CA ILE A 285 16.60 -1.44 0.37
C ILE A 285 17.55 -0.25 0.28
N ASP A 286 18.38 -0.05 1.30
CA ASP A 286 19.31 1.09 1.41
C ASP A 286 20.45 1.01 0.41
N SER A 287 20.86 -0.23 0.01
CA SER A 287 21.89 -0.46 -1.00
C SER A 287 21.51 -0.01 -2.41
N ASN A 288 20.23 0.20 -2.70
CA ASN A 288 19.68 0.47 -4.04
C ASN A 288 20.09 -0.57 -5.11
N ASN A 289 20.41 -1.80 -4.69
CA ASN A 289 20.77 -2.89 -5.58
C ASN A 289 19.57 -3.81 -5.82
N LEU A 290 19.07 -3.84 -7.07
CA LEU A 290 17.88 -4.63 -7.43
C LEU A 290 18.07 -6.13 -7.17
N GLU A 291 19.21 -6.71 -7.51
CA GLU A 291 19.45 -8.16 -7.35
C GLU A 291 19.49 -8.56 -5.89
N GLN A 292 20.18 -7.77 -5.07
CA GLN A 292 20.24 -7.98 -3.63
C GLN A 292 18.86 -7.80 -2.99
N LEU A 293 18.10 -6.76 -3.39
CA LEU A 293 16.75 -6.51 -2.87
C LEU A 293 15.81 -7.66 -3.20
N VAL A 294 15.78 -8.13 -4.45
CA VAL A 294 14.94 -9.26 -4.87
C VAL A 294 15.30 -10.55 -4.13
N THR A 295 16.58 -10.81 -3.91
CA THR A 295 17.06 -11.99 -3.19
C THR A 295 16.59 -11.94 -1.74
N GLN A 296 16.87 -10.86 -1.01
CA GLN A 296 16.52 -10.71 0.39
C GLN A 296 15.00 -10.64 0.60
N PHE A 297 14.28 -9.99 -0.32
CA PHE A 297 12.81 -9.96 -0.27
C PHE A 297 12.20 -11.35 -0.44
N ASN A 298 12.73 -12.20 -1.33
CA ASN A 298 12.26 -13.57 -1.48
C ASN A 298 12.60 -14.45 -0.27
N GLU A 299 13.77 -14.28 0.33
CA GLU A 299 14.15 -14.96 1.57
C GLU A 299 13.25 -14.56 2.73
N SER A 300 12.92 -13.29 2.83
CA SER A 300 12.06 -12.75 3.90
C SER A 300 10.62 -13.25 3.84
N LYS A 301 10.15 -13.77 2.67
CA LYS A 301 8.79 -14.35 2.52
C LYS A 301 8.54 -15.56 3.43
N LYS A 302 9.60 -16.22 3.90
CA LYS A 302 9.49 -17.34 4.85
C LYS A 302 9.02 -16.89 6.23
N TYR A 303 9.18 -15.62 6.54
CA TYR A 303 8.92 -15.04 7.85
C TYR A 303 7.74 -14.06 7.79
N LYS A 304 7.07 -13.87 8.92
CA LYS A 304 6.09 -12.79 9.11
C LYS A 304 6.84 -11.52 9.53
N ILE A 305 7.47 -10.86 8.56
CA ILE A 305 8.18 -9.59 8.77
C ILE A 305 7.20 -8.42 8.78
N ASP A 306 7.70 -7.25 9.21
CA ASP A 306 6.97 -5.99 9.23
C ASP A 306 6.28 -5.69 7.90
N LEU A 307 4.98 -5.40 7.94
CA LEU A 307 4.20 -5.09 6.76
C LEU A 307 4.65 -3.79 6.09
N HIS A 308 5.02 -2.77 6.90
CA HIS A 308 5.55 -1.52 6.37
C HIS A 308 6.85 -1.76 5.60
N LEU A 309 7.76 -2.58 6.15
CA LEU A 309 9.00 -2.96 5.51
C LEU A 309 8.76 -3.74 4.20
N LYS A 310 7.76 -4.64 4.18
CA LYS A 310 7.32 -5.33 2.95
C LYS A 310 6.83 -4.36 1.88
N LYS A 311 5.95 -3.43 2.24
CA LYS A 311 5.45 -2.40 1.32
C LYS A 311 6.60 -1.55 0.77
N LEU A 312 7.51 -1.11 1.65
CA LEU A 312 8.69 -0.35 1.26
C LEU A 312 9.61 -1.13 0.30
N ALA A 313 9.85 -2.41 0.57
CA ALA A 313 10.62 -3.29 -0.31
C ALA A 313 9.97 -3.42 -1.69
N THR A 314 8.65 -3.64 -1.74
CA THR A 314 7.89 -3.74 -2.99
C THR A 314 7.96 -2.45 -3.82
N LEU A 315 7.79 -1.29 -3.18
CA LEU A 315 7.89 0.01 -3.85
C LEU A 315 9.30 0.28 -4.40
N ASN A 316 10.34 -0.06 -3.62
CA ASN A 316 11.73 0.08 -4.06
C ASN A 316 12.08 -0.92 -5.17
N GLU A 317 11.58 -2.15 -5.13
CA GLU A 317 11.75 -3.13 -6.21
C GLU A 317 11.13 -2.60 -7.52
N ASP A 318 9.91 -2.09 -7.50
CA ASP A 318 9.27 -1.52 -8.69
C ASP A 318 10.04 -0.31 -9.23
N ARG A 319 10.48 0.59 -8.33
CA ARG A 319 11.34 1.72 -8.68
C ARG A 319 12.62 1.28 -9.39
N LEU A 320 13.38 0.38 -8.78
CA LEU A 320 14.66 -0.08 -9.31
C LEU A 320 14.52 -0.86 -10.62
N ARG A 321 13.44 -1.63 -10.78
CA ARG A 321 13.12 -2.30 -12.06
C ARG A 321 12.87 -1.29 -13.18
N ARG A 322 12.10 -0.22 -12.91
CA ARG A 322 11.86 0.87 -13.86
C ARG A 322 13.14 1.61 -14.20
N GLU A 323 13.95 1.95 -13.20
CA GLU A 323 15.24 2.60 -13.41
C GLU A 323 16.20 1.75 -14.24
N LYS A 324 16.28 0.44 -13.96
CA LYS A 324 17.10 -0.51 -14.74
C LYS A 324 16.65 -0.51 -16.20
N TYR A 325 15.36 -0.62 -16.46
CA TYR A 325 14.81 -0.60 -17.80
C TYR A 325 15.13 0.72 -18.55
N ILE A 326 14.96 1.87 -17.88
CA ILE A 326 15.29 3.18 -18.48
C ILE A 326 16.80 3.26 -18.78
N ARG A 327 17.68 2.78 -17.89
CA ARG A 327 19.14 2.74 -18.15
C ARG A 327 19.48 1.88 -19.38
N GLU A 328 18.91 0.68 -19.45
CA GLU A 328 19.09 -0.24 -20.60
C GLU A 328 18.59 0.40 -21.90
N LEU A 329 17.44 1.08 -21.86
CA LEU A 329 16.90 1.81 -23.00
C LEU A 329 17.85 2.93 -23.44
N LEU A 330 18.34 3.75 -22.50
CA LEU A 330 19.30 4.83 -22.77
C LEU A 330 20.64 4.29 -23.33
N ASP A 331 21.12 3.16 -22.84
CA ASP A 331 22.36 2.56 -23.34
C ASP A 331 22.16 1.94 -24.74
N SER A 332 20.96 1.40 -25.02
CA SER A 332 20.60 0.86 -26.34
C SER A 332 20.48 1.94 -27.42
N VAL A 333 20.35 3.20 -27.03
CA VAL A 333 20.19 4.34 -27.94
C VAL A 333 21.52 4.84 -28.50
N LYS A 334 22.65 4.50 -27.90
CA LYS A 334 23.99 4.93 -28.32
C LYS A 334 24.34 4.49 -29.76
N VAL A 335 23.69 3.44 -30.26
CA VAL A 335 23.91 2.90 -31.60
C VAL A 335 22.57 2.78 -32.33
N VAL A 336 22.12 3.83 -32.98
CA VAL A 336 20.87 3.80 -33.76
C VAL A 336 21.17 4.22 -35.21
N GLU A 337 20.84 3.33 -36.14
CA GLU A 337 21.12 3.54 -37.57
C GLU A 337 19.97 4.22 -38.33
N ASP A 338 18.73 4.17 -37.82
CA ASP A 338 17.52 4.62 -38.51
C ASP A 338 16.68 5.62 -37.70
N HIS A 339 16.18 6.67 -38.36
CA HIS A 339 15.36 7.72 -37.73
C HIS A 339 14.01 7.23 -37.21
N LYS A 340 13.41 6.18 -37.79
CA LYS A 340 12.16 5.59 -37.33
C LYS A 340 12.36 4.87 -35.99
N THR A 341 13.52 4.25 -35.83
CA THR A 341 13.92 3.59 -34.58
C THR A 341 14.19 4.62 -33.49
N ILE A 342 14.76 5.78 -33.82
CA ILE A 342 14.92 6.89 -32.87
C ILE A 342 13.57 7.32 -32.31
N LEU A 343 12.56 7.56 -33.18
CA LEU A 343 11.22 7.96 -32.73
C LEU A 343 10.59 6.92 -31.80
N LYS A 344 10.66 5.63 -32.17
CA LYS A 344 10.11 4.57 -31.33
C LYS A 344 10.73 4.56 -29.92
N LYS A 345 12.06 4.73 -29.83
CA LYS A 345 12.78 4.75 -28.54
C LYS A 345 12.45 6.01 -27.73
N VAL A 346 12.30 7.16 -28.37
CA VAL A 346 11.86 8.39 -27.69
C VAL A 346 10.45 8.23 -27.16
N ASP A 347 9.51 7.70 -27.94
CA ASP A 347 8.13 7.45 -27.51
C ASP A 347 8.06 6.43 -26.38
N GLU A 348 8.91 5.40 -26.42
CA GLU A 348 9.00 4.39 -25.37
C GLU A 348 9.55 4.98 -24.06
N LEU A 349 10.58 5.81 -24.14
CA LEU A 349 11.14 6.53 -23.02
C LEU A 349 10.08 7.45 -22.37
N ASP A 350 9.35 8.21 -23.17
CA ASP A 350 8.29 9.08 -22.68
C ASP A 350 7.16 8.31 -22.00
N LYS A 351 6.73 7.19 -22.59
CA LYS A 351 5.73 6.31 -21.98
C LYS A 351 6.18 5.78 -20.62
N LYS A 352 7.46 5.41 -20.49
CA LYS A 352 7.98 4.86 -19.22
C LYS A 352 8.12 5.93 -18.14
N LEU A 353 8.58 7.12 -18.50
CA LEU A 353 8.66 8.25 -17.57
C LEU A 353 7.27 8.67 -17.11
N LYS A 354 6.32 8.84 -18.04
CA LYS A 354 4.93 9.19 -17.73
C LYS A 354 4.24 8.15 -16.87
N ASN A 355 4.43 6.86 -17.16
CA ASN A 355 3.90 5.78 -16.34
C ASN A 355 4.47 5.78 -14.91
N ALA A 356 5.73 6.17 -14.72
CA ALA A 356 6.31 6.32 -13.38
C ALA A 356 5.67 7.49 -12.62
N GLU A 357 5.43 8.63 -13.30
CA GLU A 357 4.75 9.78 -12.71
C GLU A 357 3.29 9.46 -12.35
N GLU A 358 2.53 8.82 -13.23
CA GLU A 358 1.14 8.41 -12.99
C GLU A 358 0.99 7.45 -11.81
N ASN A 359 1.99 6.61 -11.56
CA ASN A 359 2.01 5.69 -10.43
C ASN A 359 2.73 6.26 -9.18
N ASN A 360 3.05 7.55 -9.15
CA ASN A 360 3.76 8.22 -8.06
C ASN A 360 5.11 7.56 -7.66
N VAL A 361 5.79 6.91 -8.61
CA VAL A 361 7.09 6.30 -8.40
C VAL A 361 8.20 7.35 -8.54
N LYS A 362 8.89 7.67 -7.45
CA LYS A 362 10.00 8.61 -7.42
C LYS A 362 11.26 7.98 -8.01
N LEU A 363 11.58 8.24 -9.26
CA LEU A 363 12.81 7.82 -9.92
C LEU A 363 14.01 8.68 -9.47
N ASP A 364 15.23 8.15 -9.68
CA ASP A 364 16.48 8.90 -9.45
C ASP A 364 16.49 10.20 -10.29
N PRO A 365 16.63 11.38 -9.66
CA PRO A 365 16.66 12.66 -10.36
C PRO A 365 17.76 12.75 -11.43
N ASN A 366 18.92 12.14 -11.18
CA ASN A 366 20.03 12.10 -12.13
C ASN A 366 19.65 11.27 -13.37
N LEU A 367 18.92 10.18 -13.19
CA LEU A 367 18.44 9.36 -14.31
C LEU A 367 17.40 10.11 -15.15
N ILE A 368 16.49 10.84 -14.52
CA ILE A 368 15.49 11.70 -15.20
C ILE A 368 16.20 12.77 -16.00
N GLN A 369 17.18 13.44 -15.40
CA GLN A 369 17.95 14.48 -16.08
C GLN A 369 18.73 13.90 -17.29
N ARG A 370 19.38 12.73 -17.11
CA ARG A 370 20.07 12.02 -18.20
C ARG A 370 19.10 11.65 -19.32
N ALA A 371 17.91 11.15 -18.99
CA ALA A 371 16.87 10.82 -19.95
C ALA A 371 16.40 12.05 -20.75
N ALA A 372 16.21 13.18 -20.09
CA ALA A 372 15.83 14.43 -20.71
C ALA A 372 16.89 14.98 -21.67
N VAL A 373 18.17 14.89 -21.29
CA VAL A 373 19.29 15.30 -22.14
C VAL A 373 19.39 14.39 -23.36
N GLU A 374 19.33 13.08 -23.17
CA GLU A 374 19.41 12.11 -24.25
C GLU A 374 18.21 12.20 -25.23
N LYS A 375 17.03 12.46 -24.72
CA LYS A 375 15.84 12.74 -25.54
C LYS A 375 16.07 13.96 -26.45
N LYS A 376 16.60 15.06 -25.92
CA LYS A 376 16.92 16.26 -26.71
C LYS A 376 17.94 15.96 -27.80
N ARG A 377 19.00 15.20 -27.46
CA ARG A 377 20.01 14.75 -28.42
C ARG A 377 19.39 13.97 -29.57
N LEU A 378 18.54 12.97 -29.23
CA LEU A 378 17.89 12.10 -30.21
C LEU A 378 16.95 12.85 -31.17
N LEU A 379 16.17 13.79 -30.60
CA LEU A 379 15.27 14.61 -31.44
C LEU A 379 16.06 15.49 -32.38
N ALA A 380 17.14 16.14 -31.88
CA ALA A 380 18.02 16.96 -32.74
C ALA A 380 18.70 16.10 -33.84
N GLU A 381 19.15 14.89 -33.50
CA GLU A 381 19.73 13.96 -34.47
C GLU A 381 18.73 13.53 -35.55
N LYS A 382 17.48 13.18 -35.13
CA LYS A 382 16.39 12.83 -36.06
C LYS A 382 16.10 13.98 -37.00
N ASP A 383 15.95 15.20 -36.49
CA ASP A 383 15.57 16.36 -37.31
C ASP A 383 16.69 16.71 -38.28
N LEU A 384 17.95 16.64 -37.85
CA LEU A 384 19.10 16.84 -38.74
C LEU A 384 19.21 15.76 -39.83
N ARG A 385 19.05 14.47 -39.46
CA ARG A 385 19.06 13.37 -40.47
C ARG A 385 17.92 13.48 -41.48
N CYS A 386 16.71 13.85 -41.00
CA CYS A 386 15.56 14.05 -41.88
C CYS A 386 15.82 15.18 -42.85
N LEU A 387 16.40 16.30 -42.42
CA LEU A 387 16.76 17.41 -43.29
C LEU A 387 17.85 17.00 -44.29
N LEU A 388 18.92 16.35 -43.85
CA LEU A 388 20.02 15.88 -44.69
C LEU A 388 19.56 14.92 -45.78
N SER A 389 18.51 14.13 -45.56
CA SER A 389 17.96 13.21 -46.57
C SER A 389 17.01 13.84 -47.56
N ASN A 390 16.39 14.98 -47.21
CA ASN A 390 15.32 15.58 -48.00
C ASN A 390 15.71 16.94 -48.69
N ILE A 391 16.84 17.51 -48.28
CA ILE A 391 17.23 18.84 -48.82
C ILE A 391 17.82 18.71 -50.22
N ASP A 392 17.28 19.49 -51.14
CA ASP A 392 17.80 19.61 -52.50
C ASP A 392 18.63 20.90 -52.61
N ILE A 393 19.92 20.76 -52.89
CA ILE A 393 20.86 21.89 -53.01
C ILE A 393 20.45 22.82 -54.16
N THR A 394 19.78 22.32 -55.19
CA THR A 394 19.33 23.12 -56.35
C THR A 394 18.20 24.09 -56.01
N MET A 395 17.42 23.75 -54.93
CA MET A 395 16.31 24.56 -54.44
C MET A 395 16.73 25.51 -53.31
N ALA A 396 17.98 25.98 -53.33
CA ALA A 396 18.49 26.86 -52.28
C ALA A 396 17.65 28.14 -52.14
N SER A 397 17.20 28.43 -50.91
CA SER A 397 16.49 29.63 -50.48
C SER A 397 17.04 30.12 -49.13
N GLU A 398 16.88 31.43 -48.86
CA GLU A 398 17.31 32.00 -47.56
C GLU A 398 16.62 31.34 -46.38
N GLU A 399 15.35 31.00 -46.52
CA GLU A 399 14.56 30.33 -45.48
C GLU A 399 15.10 28.93 -45.17
N ASN A 400 15.39 28.12 -46.19
CA ASN A 400 15.97 26.80 -46.03
C ASN A 400 17.38 26.85 -45.44
N LEU A 401 18.18 27.86 -45.78
CA LEU A 401 19.51 28.08 -45.20
C LEU A 401 19.41 28.42 -43.69
N LYS A 402 18.42 29.22 -43.32
CA LYS A 402 18.15 29.55 -41.92
C LYS A 402 17.77 28.30 -41.09
N ILE A 403 16.82 27.48 -41.60
CA ILE A 403 16.41 26.22 -40.98
C ILE A 403 17.60 25.25 -40.83
N LEU A 404 18.40 25.08 -41.87
CA LEU A 404 19.60 24.24 -41.84
C LEU A 404 20.62 24.72 -40.79
N THR A 405 20.82 26.04 -40.71
CA THR A 405 21.73 26.64 -39.72
C THR A 405 21.25 26.39 -38.29
N GLU A 406 19.97 26.65 -38.02
CA GLU A 406 19.37 26.42 -36.70
C GLU A 406 19.45 24.94 -36.26
N LEU A 407 19.16 24.01 -37.18
CA LEU A 407 19.22 22.58 -36.88
C LEU A 407 20.65 22.07 -36.66
N VAL A 408 21.63 22.55 -37.40
CA VAL A 408 23.05 22.21 -37.21
C VAL A 408 23.54 22.76 -35.87
N ASP A 409 23.18 23.99 -35.51
CA ASP A 409 23.55 24.59 -34.24
C ASP A 409 22.88 23.86 -33.04
N ILE A 410 21.62 23.49 -33.17
CA ILE A 410 20.90 22.68 -32.16
C ILE A 410 21.53 21.28 -31.99
N ALA A 411 21.92 20.65 -33.12
CA ALA A 411 22.57 19.35 -33.08
C ALA A 411 23.97 19.40 -32.42
N ASP A 412 24.73 20.45 -32.72
CA ASP A 412 26.07 20.67 -32.12
C ASP A 412 25.94 20.92 -30.60
N GLN A 413 25.01 21.77 -30.17
CA GLN A 413 24.71 22.03 -28.77
C GLN A 413 24.27 20.79 -27.98
N ASN A 414 23.49 19.91 -28.62
CA ASN A 414 23.00 18.67 -27.97
C ASN A 414 23.94 17.48 -28.17
N LYS A 415 25.18 17.69 -28.66
CA LYS A 415 26.22 16.66 -28.80
C LYS A 415 25.78 15.49 -29.71
N VAL A 416 25.09 15.78 -30.79
CA VAL A 416 24.80 14.79 -31.82
C VAL A 416 26.11 14.27 -32.40
N ALA A 417 26.12 13.04 -32.92
CA ALA A 417 27.31 12.42 -33.48
C ALA A 417 28.01 13.34 -34.51
N GLU A 418 29.34 13.55 -34.33
CA GLU A 418 30.14 14.48 -35.13
C GLU A 418 29.98 14.28 -36.65
N GLU A 419 29.79 13.05 -37.09
CA GLU A 419 29.57 12.71 -38.50
C GLU A 419 28.38 13.45 -39.12
N TYR A 420 27.24 13.52 -38.40
CA TYR A 420 26.03 14.19 -38.87
C TYR A 420 26.16 15.71 -38.78
N VAL A 421 26.77 16.21 -37.72
CA VAL A 421 27.05 17.64 -37.54
C VAL A 421 28.02 18.11 -38.63
N ALA A 422 29.06 17.34 -38.94
CA ALA A 422 30.01 17.64 -40.02
C ALA A 422 29.33 17.65 -41.39
N LYS A 423 28.48 16.64 -41.68
CA LYS A 423 27.69 16.61 -42.91
C LYS A 423 26.73 17.81 -43.00
N GLY A 424 26.13 18.22 -41.90
CA GLY A 424 25.28 19.41 -41.83
C GLY A 424 26.05 20.70 -42.11
N LYS A 425 27.27 20.85 -41.53
CA LYS A 425 28.16 22.01 -41.78
C LYS A 425 28.62 22.07 -43.23
N ASP A 426 29.04 20.96 -43.81
CA ASP A 426 29.43 20.88 -45.26
C ASP A 426 28.24 21.21 -46.17
N LEU A 427 27.06 20.70 -45.87
CA LEU A 427 25.84 21.01 -46.63
C LEU A 427 25.48 22.49 -46.52
N LYS A 428 25.60 23.10 -45.32
CA LYS A 428 25.38 24.53 -45.09
C LYS A 428 26.31 25.38 -45.93
N GLU A 429 27.60 25.03 -46.03
CA GLU A 429 28.58 25.73 -46.87
C GLU A 429 28.19 25.65 -48.35
N LYS A 430 27.90 24.45 -48.85
CA LYS A 430 27.44 24.24 -50.24
C LYS A 430 26.16 25.00 -50.57
N TYR A 431 25.23 25.05 -49.61
CA TYR A 431 23.96 25.75 -49.75
C TYR A 431 24.18 27.27 -49.81
N THR A 432 25.06 27.81 -48.98
CA THR A 432 25.46 29.22 -48.99
C THR A 432 26.09 29.59 -50.29
N LEU A 433 27.04 28.82 -50.80
CA LEU A 433 27.70 29.06 -52.11
C LEU A 433 26.69 29.05 -53.28
N ASN A 434 25.72 28.12 -53.26
CA ASN A 434 24.70 28.06 -54.28
C ASN A 434 23.73 29.25 -54.25
N LEU A 435 23.37 29.71 -53.05
CA LEU A 435 22.53 30.90 -52.84
C LEU A 435 23.25 32.17 -53.33
N ASP A 436 24.54 32.32 -52.97
CA ASP A 436 25.37 33.43 -53.45
C ASP A 436 25.50 33.44 -54.98
N ALA A 437 25.72 32.27 -55.60
CA ALA A 437 25.75 32.13 -57.05
C ALA A 437 24.42 32.54 -57.68
N LYS A 438 23.29 32.12 -57.13
CA LYS A 438 21.95 32.55 -57.63
C LYS A 438 21.74 34.05 -57.49
N ASN A 439 22.11 34.63 -56.36
CA ASN A 439 22.03 36.07 -56.11
C ASN A 439 22.90 36.87 -57.10
N ILE A 440 24.10 36.38 -57.35
CA ILE A 440 24.99 36.99 -58.40
C ILE A 440 24.37 36.88 -59.80
N MET A 441 23.86 35.70 -60.15
CA MET A 441 23.21 35.54 -61.50
C MET A 441 21.94 36.40 -61.60
N GLN A 442 21.17 36.60 -60.54
CA GLN A 442 20.02 37.51 -60.55
C GLN A 442 20.49 38.97 -60.77
N LYS A 443 21.53 39.40 -60.09
CA LYS A 443 22.13 40.72 -60.28
C LYS A 443 22.60 40.92 -61.76
N PHE A 444 23.17 39.91 -62.42
CA PHE A 444 23.52 39.95 -63.76
C PHE A 444 22.31 40.04 -64.69
N ARG A 445 21.20 39.40 -64.39
CA ARG A 445 19.95 39.53 -65.18
C ARG A 445 19.31 40.91 -65.05
N ASP A 446 19.44 41.50 -63.86
CA ASP A 446 18.86 42.83 -63.56
C ASP A 446 19.77 43.99 -64.04
N TYR A 447 21.00 43.70 -64.55
CA TYR A 447 21.83 44.67 -65.17
C TYR A 447 21.25 45.03 -66.60
N PRO A 448 20.91 46.29 -66.90
CA PRO A 448 20.44 46.66 -68.20
C PRO A 448 21.53 46.33 -69.20
N ILE A 449 21.18 45.54 -70.27
CA ILE A 449 22.04 45.30 -71.39
C ILE A 449 22.40 46.69 -71.97
N ARG A 450 23.64 47.16 -71.79
CA ARG A 450 24.12 48.36 -72.49
C ARG A 450 23.99 48.03 -73.92
N GLU A 451 23.01 48.68 -74.58
CA GLU A 451 22.98 48.75 -76.08
C GLU A 451 24.34 49.29 -76.45
N TYR A 452 25.17 48.45 -77.05
CA TYR A 452 26.36 48.92 -77.72
C TYR A 452 25.85 49.77 -78.87
N PRO A 453 26.36 51.07 -79.00
CA PRO A 453 25.98 51.86 -80.17
C PRO A 453 26.32 51.05 -81.39
N GLU A 454 25.37 50.96 -82.35
CA GLU A 454 25.58 50.33 -83.65
C GLU A 454 26.88 50.86 -84.22
N VAL A 455 27.86 50.00 -84.42
CA VAL A 455 29.06 50.37 -85.19
C VAL A 455 28.61 50.53 -86.63
N GLU A 456 28.53 51.80 -87.09
CA GLU A 456 28.33 52.06 -88.46
C GLU A 456 29.37 51.27 -89.29
N VAL A 457 28.92 50.26 -89.97
CA VAL A 457 29.73 49.53 -90.93
C VAL A 457 29.95 50.45 -92.13
N VAL A 458 31.08 51.16 -92.08
CA VAL A 458 31.53 51.98 -93.22
C VAL A 458 31.82 51.03 -94.35
N ASP A 459 30.96 51.06 -95.40
CA ASP A 459 31.07 50.31 -96.62
C ASP A 459 32.36 50.71 -97.38
N PRO A 460 33.35 49.79 -97.52
CA PRO A 460 34.65 50.10 -98.10
C PRO A 460 34.59 50.42 -99.58
N LYS A 461 33.43 50.54 -100.24
CA LYS A 461 33.25 50.79 -101.68
C LYS A 461 32.97 52.22 -102.11
N LYS A 462 33.06 53.19 -101.20
CA LYS A 462 32.99 54.64 -101.60
C LYS A 462 34.31 55.34 -101.47
N LYS A 463 35.34 54.90 -102.18
CA LYS A 463 36.47 55.70 -102.62
C LYS A 463 36.72 55.44 -104.12
N SER A 464 35.99 56.18 -104.94
CA SER A 464 36.47 56.65 -106.27
C SER A 464 35.37 57.54 -106.93
N LYS A 465 35.42 58.79 -106.60
CA LYS A 465 35.48 59.88 -107.55
C LYS A 465 35.75 61.20 -106.86
#